data_99071712444c66604b56975537df487c
#
_entry.id   99071712444c66604b56975537df487c
#
_cell.length_a   1.000
_cell.length_b   1.000
_cell.length_c   1.000
_cell.angle_alpha   90.00
_cell.angle_beta   90.00
_cell.angle_gamma   90.00
#
_symmetry.space_group_name_H-M   'P 1'
#
loop_
_entity.id
_entity.type
_entity.pdbx_description
1 polymer ?
#
loop_
_entity_poly.entity_id
_entity_poly.type
_entity_poly.pdbx_seq_one_letter_code
_entity_poly.pdbx_strand_id
1 'polypeptide(L)'
;MRRISKIYEDIPANYPLCLHANCPKAENCLHQLAFRRHAELGKHLTLINPSLCIMQDNCPHYADSKPVIFAKDFTNFQTHMFPQQYSRFMDMLISHFGRNQYFMRRSGKVVLSPEEQNVVRQALVKCGVGDKFEFDEYIESILWNL
;
A
#
# COMPACT_ATOMS: atom_id res chain seq x y z
N MET A 1 19.54 -5.55 -19.30
CA MET A 1 18.48 -5.90 -18.33
C MET A 1 18.57 -4.96 -17.15
N ARG A 2 17.56 -4.11 -16.93
CA ARG A 2 17.44 -3.39 -15.67
C ARG A 2 17.20 -4.41 -14.56
N ARG A 3 18.06 -4.42 -13.55
CA ARG A 3 17.82 -5.19 -12.33
C ARG A 3 16.49 -4.73 -11.75
N ILE A 4 15.52 -5.63 -11.67
CA ILE A 4 14.28 -5.37 -10.95
C ILE A 4 14.70 -5.11 -9.50
N SER A 5 14.35 -3.93 -9.01
CA SER A 5 14.68 -3.53 -7.64
C SER A 5 14.03 -4.50 -6.65
N LYS A 6 14.68 -4.74 -5.51
CA LYS A 6 14.16 -5.64 -4.44
C LYS A 6 12.73 -5.32 -4.01
N ILE A 7 12.29 -4.07 -4.17
CA ILE A 7 10.93 -3.65 -3.81
C ILE A 7 9.83 -4.33 -4.63
N TYR A 8 10.16 -4.95 -5.76
CA TYR A 8 9.22 -5.70 -6.59
C TYR A 8 9.22 -7.21 -6.32
N GLU A 9 9.96 -7.66 -5.30
CA GLU A 9 10.06 -9.10 -5.00
C GLU A 9 8.86 -9.64 -4.23
N ASP A 10 8.16 -8.80 -3.48
CA ASP A 10 7.04 -9.18 -2.61
C ASP A 10 5.68 -9.15 -3.35
N ILE A 11 5.62 -9.74 -4.52
CA ILE A 11 4.39 -9.79 -5.31
C ILE A 11 3.39 -10.74 -4.62
N PRO A 12 2.14 -10.30 -4.35
CA PRO A 12 1.12 -11.18 -3.80
C PRO A 12 0.87 -12.41 -4.70
N ALA A 13 0.66 -13.59 -4.08
CA ALA A 13 0.56 -14.86 -4.78
C ALA A 13 -0.54 -14.90 -5.86
N ASN A 14 -1.64 -14.18 -5.64
CA ASN A 14 -2.78 -14.14 -6.54
C ASN A 14 -2.90 -12.80 -7.29
N TYR A 15 -1.81 -12.05 -7.38
CA TYR A 15 -1.83 -10.78 -8.08
C TYR A 15 -2.10 -11.00 -9.57
N PRO A 16 -3.10 -10.34 -10.16
CA PRO A 16 -3.42 -10.53 -11.58
C PRO A 16 -2.29 -10.05 -12.48
N LEU A 17 -1.92 -10.86 -13.46
CA LEU A 17 -0.80 -10.60 -14.36
C LEU A 17 -1.33 -10.20 -15.75
N CYS A 18 -0.63 -9.32 -16.45
CA CYS A 18 -0.97 -8.88 -17.79
C CYS A 18 0.04 -9.45 -18.79
N LEU A 19 -0.47 -10.10 -19.86
CA LEU A 19 0.35 -10.70 -20.91
C LEU A 19 0.81 -9.71 -21.99
N HIS A 20 0.25 -8.50 -22.03
CA HIS A 20 0.47 -7.55 -23.13
C HIS A 20 1.77 -6.77 -22.97
N ALA A 21 2.89 -7.40 -23.33
CA ALA A 21 4.22 -6.76 -23.31
C ALA A 21 4.34 -5.56 -24.25
N ASN A 22 3.49 -5.49 -25.28
CA ASN A 22 3.49 -4.41 -26.29
C ASN A 22 2.58 -3.23 -25.91
N CYS A 23 1.97 -3.26 -24.73
CA CYS A 23 1.15 -2.15 -24.25
C CYS A 23 2.02 -0.89 -24.07
N PRO A 24 1.54 0.31 -24.45
CA PRO A 24 2.28 1.56 -24.28
C PRO A 24 2.72 1.84 -22.83
N LYS A 25 1.96 1.33 -21.87
CA LYS A 25 2.24 1.49 -20.42
C LYS A 25 2.89 0.27 -19.77
N ALA A 26 3.30 -0.74 -20.55
CA ALA A 26 3.82 -2.01 -20.03
C ALA A 26 5.00 -1.83 -19.06
N GLU A 27 5.90 -0.90 -19.32
CA GLU A 27 7.09 -0.65 -18.48
C GLU A 27 6.78 -0.05 -17.12
N ASN A 28 5.62 0.60 -17.00
CA ASN A 28 5.20 1.30 -15.78
C ASN A 28 3.98 0.65 -15.13
N CYS A 29 3.51 -0.49 -15.63
CA CYS A 29 2.34 -1.18 -15.11
C CYS A 29 2.74 -2.34 -14.21
N LEU A 30 2.23 -2.36 -12.98
CA LEU A 30 2.51 -3.43 -12.02
C LEU A 30 2.09 -4.81 -12.51
N HIS A 31 0.96 -4.92 -13.23
CA HIS A 31 0.47 -6.19 -13.75
C HIS A 31 1.43 -6.79 -14.78
N GLN A 32 2.03 -5.97 -15.63
CA GLN A 32 3.02 -6.43 -16.60
C GLN A 32 4.38 -6.72 -15.94
N LEU A 33 4.82 -5.88 -15.01
CA LEU A 33 6.06 -6.10 -14.26
C LEU A 33 5.98 -7.39 -13.42
N ALA A 34 4.84 -7.63 -12.79
CA ALA A 34 4.59 -8.86 -12.06
C ALA A 34 4.62 -10.09 -12.98
N PHE A 35 4.04 -9.99 -14.17
CA PHE A 35 4.10 -11.07 -15.17
C PHE A 35 5.54 -11.41 -15.56
N ARG A 36 6.36 -10.42 -15.86
CA ARG A 36 7.78 -10.62 -16.20
C ARG A 36 8.55 -11.34 -15.10
N ARG A 37 8.19 -11.09 -13.84
CA ARG A 37 8.83 -11.74 -12.69
C ARG A 37 8.31 -13.15 -12.45
N HIS A 38 6.99 -13.36 -12.55
CA HIS A 38 6.35 -14.65 -12.25
C HIS A 38 6.37 -15.66 -13.40
N ALA A 39 6.54 -15.22 -14.64
CA ALA A 39 6.48 -16.09 -15.81
C ALA A 39 7.47 -17.26 -15.76
N GLU A 40 8.61 -17.07 -15.10
CA GLU A 40 9.67 -18.07 -14.94
C GLU A 40 9.54 -18.91 -13.67
N LEU A 41 8.74 -18.47 -12.69
CA LEU A 41 8.71 -19.04 -11.35
C LEU A 41 7.44 -19.83 -11.04
N GLY A 42 6.33 -19.54 -11.74
CA GLY A 42 5.02 -20.10 -11.41
C GLY A 42 4.55 -21.17 -12.40
N LYS A 43 3.95 -22.25 -11.90
CA LYS A 43 3.26 -23.26 -12.73
C LYS A 43 1.85 -22.81 -13.10
N HIS A 44 1.21 -22.02 -12.26
CA HIS A 44 -0.14 -21.49 -12.45
C HIS A 44 -0.11 -19.99 -12.25
N LEU A 45 -0.75 -19.26 -13.15
CA LEU A 45 -0.79 -17.80 -13.14
C LEU A 45 -2.23 -17.31 -13.09
N THR A 46 -2.49 -16.26 -12.30
CA THR A 46 -3.73 -15.51 -12.38
C THR A 46 -3.56 -14.40 -13.41
N LEU A 47 -4.39 -14.37 -14.43
CA LEU A 47 -4.26 -13.43 -15.53
C LEU A 47 -5.45 -12.47 -15.60
N ILE A 48 -5.18 -11.22 -15.96
CA ILE A 48 -6.23 -10.32 -16.47
C ILE A 48 -6.70 -10.90 -17.79
N ASN A 49 -8.04 -11.00 -17.96
CA ASN A 49 -8.61 -11.56 -19.19
C ASN A 49 -8.10 -10.81 -20.43
N PRO A 50 -7.30 -11.46 -21.29
CA PRO A 50 -6.72 -10.79 -22.47
C PRO A 50 -7.77 -10.25 -23.44
N SER A 51 -8.97 -10.86 -23.47
CA SER A 51 -10.06 -10.43 -24.34
C SER A 51 -10.66 -9.09 -23.94
N LEU A 52 -10.49 -8.69 -22.67
CA LEU A 52 -10.99 -7.43 -22.11
C LEU A 52 -9.88 -6.37 -22.00
N CYS A 53 -8.64 -6.76 -22.26
CA CYS A 53 -7.51 -5.84 -22.15
C CYS A 53 -7.43 -4.94 -23.38
N ILE A 54 -7.55 -3.65 -23.16
CA ILE A 54 -7.41 -2.62 -24.18
C ILE A 54 -5.98 -2.08 -24.07
N MET A 55 -5.11 -2.43 -25.02
CA MET A 55 -3.73 -1.91 -25.08
C MET A 55 -3.72 -0.42 -25.47
N GLN A 56 -4.32 0.42 -24.62
CA GLN A 56 -4.45 1.87 -24.82
C GLN A 56 -4.10 2.62 -23.54
N ASP A 57 -3.92 3.93 -23.65
CA ASP A 57 -3.56 4.80 -22.52
C ASP A 57 -4.59 4.83 -21.38
N ASN A 58 -5.83 4.49 -21.68
CA ASN A 58 -6.93 4.48 -20.71
C ASN A 58 -7.30 3.08 -20.22
N CYS A 59 -6.34 2.16 -20.16
CA CYS A 59 -6.59 0.79 -19.66
C CYS A 59 -7.16 0.84 -18.24
N PRO A 60 -8.34 0.23 -17.99
CA PRO A 60 -8.97 0.25 -16.66
C PRO A 60 -8.20 -0.58 -15.63
N HIS A 61 -7.33 -1.48 -16.07
CA HIS A 61 -6.51 -2.33 -15.20
C HIS A 61 -5.12 -1.74 -14.92
N TYR A 62 -4.79 -0.58 -15.49
CA TYR A 62 -3.48 0.03 -15.26
C TYR A 62 -3.22 0.27 -13.78
N ALA A 63 -2.08 -0.21 -13.30
CA ALA A 63 -1.60 0.01 -11.95
C ALA A 63 -0.18 0.60 -12.00
N ASP A 64 -0.02 1.82 -11.48
CA ASP A 64 1.25 2.53 -11.51
C ASP A 64 2.30 1.81 -10.66
N SER A 65 3.48 1.62 -11.24
CA SER A 65 4.61 0.95 -10.59
C SER A 65 5.46 1.87 -9.71
N LYS A 66 5.12 3.15 -9.59
CA LYS A 66 5.86 4.06 -8.72
C LYS A 66 5.80 3.59 -7.26
N PRO A 67 6.97 3.49 -6.60
CA PRO A 67 6.99 3.24 -5.16
C PRO A 67 6.27 4.34 -4.39
N VAL A 68 5.64 3.95 -3.29
CA VAL A 68 5.00 4.87 -2.35
C VAL A 68 5.65 4.75 -0.97
N ILE A 69 5.48 5.78 -0.15
CA ILE A 69 6.02 5.80 1.21
C ILE A 69 4.99 5.22 2.17
N PHE A 70 5.32 4.08 2.75
CA PHE A 70 4.59 3.49 3.87
C PHE A 70 5.12 4.02 5.18
N ALA A 71 4.25 4.15 6.16
CA ALA A 71 4.63 4.48 7.53
C ALA A 71 4.48 3.26 8.43
N LYS A 72 5.31 3.20 9.45
CA LYS A 72 5.35 2.08 10.38
C LYS A 72 5.43 2.60 11.80
N ASP A 73 4.55 2.08 12.66
CA ASP A 73 4.54 2.35 14.08
C ASP A 73 4.18 3.79 14.45
N PHE A 74 3.26 3.95 15.37
CA PHE A 74 2.90 5.23 15.97
C PHE A 74 2.66 5.14 17.48
N THR A 75 3.38 4.25 18.16
CA THR A 75 3.31 4.12 19.63
C THR A 75 3.71 5.41 20.35
N ASN A 76 4.60 6.20 19.76
CA ASN A 76 5.06 7.47 20.34
C ASN A 76 3.99 8.57 20.34
N PHE A 77 2.93 8.46 19.57
CA PHE A 77 1.87 9.48 19.52
C PHE A 77 1.21 9.65 20.89
N GLN A 78 1.05 8.57 21.64
CA GLN A 78 0.45 8.57 22.97
C GLN A 78 1.19 9.49 23.96
N THR A 79 2.51 9.57 23.88
CA THR A 79 3.34 10.35 24.80
C THR A 79 3.14 11.86 24.67
N HIS A 80 2.59 12.31 23.55
CA HIS A 80 2.37 13.72 23.22
C HIS A 80 0.89 14.14 23.29
N MET A 81 0.03 13.27 23.83
CA MET A 81 -1.41 13.50 23.94
C MET A 81 -1.86 13.51 25.38
N PHE A 82 -2.82 14.37 25.70
CA PHE A 82 -3.59 14.22 26.93
C PHE A 82 -4.42 12.92 26.90
N PRO A 83 -4.70 12.30 28.07
CA PRO A 83 -5.43 11.02 28.09
C PRO A 83 -6.77 11.04 27.35
N GLN A 84 -7.51 12.15 27.44
CA GLN A 84 -8.79 12.28 26.73
C GLN A 84 -8.62 12.36 25.22
N GLN A 85 -7.59 13.06 24.76
CA GLN A 85 -7.26 13.13 23.33
C GLN A 85 -6.87 11.76 22.79
N TYR A 86 -6.02 11.04 23.51
CA TYR A 86 -5.59 9.71 23.11
C TYR A 86 -6.75 8.72 23.07
N SER A 87 -7.63 8.73 24.06
CA SER A 87 -8.81 7.87 24.10
C SER A 87 -9.71 8.11 22.87
N ARG A 88 -9.98 9.36 22.54
CA ARG A 88 -10.78 9.73 21.37
C ARG A 88 -10.09 9.34 20.07
N PHE A 89 -8.79 9.59 19.95
CA PHE A 89 -7.97 9.19 18.81
C PHE A 89 -8.04 7.68 18.58
N MET A 90 -7.83 6.90 19.64
CA MET A 90 -7.89 5.45 19.60
C MET A 90 -9.27 4.95 19.17
N ASP A 91 -10.35 5.51 19.72
CA ASP A 91 -11.71 5.12 19.38
C ASP A 91 -12.02 5.38 17.91
N MET A 92 -11.59 6.51 17.35
CA MET A 92 -11.77 6.81 15.94
C MET A 92 -11.04 5.83 15.03
N LEU A 93 -9.80 5.47 15.37
CA LEU A 93 -9.01 4.53 14.56
C LEU A 93 -9.51 3.09 14.72
N ILE A 94 -9.97 2.69 15.90
CA ILE A 94 -10.60 1.38 16.09
C ILE A 94 -11.90 1.28 15.29
N SER A 95 -12.69 2.34 15.24
CA SER A 95 -13.89 2.38 14.40
C SER A 95 -13.58 2.24 12.90
N HIS A 96 -12.44 2.76 12.46
CA HIS A 96 -12.03 2.70 11.06
C HIS A 96 -11.38 1.36 10.67
N PHE A 97 -10.41 0.90 11.45
CA PHE A 97 -9.61 -0.28 11.14
C PHE A 97 -10.13 -1.58 11.78
N GLY A 98 -10.88 -1.48 12.87
CA GLY A 98 -11.13 -2.58 13.79
C GLY A 98 -10.03 -2.70 14.85
N ARG A 99 -10.38 -3.28 15.98
CA ARG A 99 -9.50 -3.33 17.15
C ARG A 99 -8.15 -4.02 16.87
N ASN A 100 -8.19 -5.20 16.30
CA ASN A 100 -6.96 -5.96 16.01
C ASN A 100 -6.08 -5.24 14.99
N GLN A 101 -6.67 -4.74 13.93
CA GLN A 101 -5.95 -4.02 12.87
C GLN A 101 -5.38 -2.70 13.35
N TYR A 102 -6.04 -2.02 14.27
CA TYR A 102 -5.51 -0.83 14.94
C TYR A 102 -4.22 -1.15 15.69
N PHE A 103 -4.24 -2.16 16.57
CA PHE A 103 -3.07 -2.51 17.35
C PHE A 103 -1.91 -3.04 16.50
N MET A 104 -2.20 -3.77 15.43
CA MET A 104 -1.17 -4.23 14.48
C MET A 104 -0.47 -3.05 13.79
N ARG A 105 -1.22 -2.03 13.39
CA ARG A 105 -0.66 -0.81 12.77
C ARG A 105 0.09 0.04 13.78
N ARG A 106 -0.47 0.21 14.97
CA ARG A 106 0.17 0.97 16.05
C ARG A 106 1.53 0.40 16.43
N SER A 107 1.63 -0.92 16.54
CA SER A 107 2.87 -1.62 16.93
C SER A 107 3.87 -1.84 15.77
N GLY A 108 3.52 -1.44 14.56
CA GLY A 108 4.37 -1.62 13.40
C GLY A 108 4.37 -3.02 12.78
N LYS A 109 3.48 -3.91 13.21
CA LYS A 109 3.32 -5.24 12.59
C LYS A 109 2.70 -5.15 11.20
N VAL A 110 1.86 -4.15 10.97
CA VAL A 110 1.26 -3.83 9.67
C VAL A 110 1.62 -2.40 9.32
N VAL A 111 2.16 -2.18 8.14
CA VAL A 111 2.52 -0.84 7.66
C VAL A 111 1.28 -0.08 7.20
N LEU A 112 1.35 1.24 7.27
CA LEU A 112 0.29 2.15 6.84
C LEU A 112 0.55 2.61 5.41
N SER A 113 -0.42 2.42 4.52
CA SER A 113 -0.41 3.02 3.19
C SER A 113 -0.55 4.54 3.27
N PRO A 114 -0.27 5.29 2.19
CA PRO A 114 -0.48 6.75 2.19
C PRO A 114 -1.90 7.15 2.56
N GLU A 115 -2.92 6.42 2.11
CA GLU A 115 -4.32 6.68 2.49
C GLU A 115 -4.57 6.45 3.98
N GLU A 116 -4.05 5.38 4.53
CA GLU A 116 -4.17 5.06 5.96
C GLU A 116 -3.42 6.08 6.82
N GLN A 117 -2.28 6.57 6.37
CA GLN A 117 -1.58 7.68 7.04
C GLN A 117 -2.46 8.93 7.12
N ASN A 118 -3.18 9.25 6.06
CA ASN A 118 -4.12 10.37 6.05
C ASN A 118 -5.26 10.16 7.06
N VAL A 119 -5.78 8.96 7.18
CA VAL A 119 -6.81 8.63 8.18
C VAL A 119 -6.29 8.92 9.59
N VAL A 120 -5.05 8.49 9.89
CA VAL A 120 -4.43 8.74 11.19
C VAL A 120 -4.22 10.25 11.42
N ARG A 121 -3.71 10.98 10.43
CA ARG A 121 -3.49 12.43 10.53
C ARG A 121 -4.79 13.21 10.72
N GLN A 122 -5.86 12.84 10.03
CA GLN A 122 -7.17 13.45 10.22
C GLN A 122 -7.73 13.18 11.62
N ALA A 123 -7.53 12.00 12.16
CA ALA A 123 -7.91 11.68 13.54
C ALA A 123 -7.16 12.55 14.55
N LEU A 124 -5.86 12.79 14.33
CA LEU A 124 -5.07 13.71 15.15
C LEU A 124 -5.63 15.13 15.15
N VAL A 125 -5.97 15.64 13.98
CA VAL A 125 -6.57 16.98 13.82
C VAL A 125 -7.92 17.06 14.55
N LYS A 126 -8.77 16.05 14.39
CA LYS A 126 -10.09 15.99 15.06
C LYS A 126 -9.98 15.91 16.57
N CYS A 127 -8.89 15.37 17.09
CA CYS A 127 -8.62 15.33 18.54
C CYS A 127 -7.99 16.62 19.08
N GLY A 128 -7.75 17.62 18.23
CA GLY A 128 -7.15 18.88 18.60
C GLY A 128 -5.64 18.82 18.84
N VAL A 129 -4.97 17.78 18.38
CA VAL A 129 -3.52 17.59 18.55
C VAL A 129 -2.72 18.18 17.40
N GLY A 130 -3.31 18.21 16.20
CA GLY A 130 -2.64 18.66 14.97
C GLY A 130 -1.90 17.54 14.25
N ASP A 131 -1.34 17.87 13.09
CA ASP A 131 -0.75 16.89 12.16
C ASP A 131 0.79 16.88 12.16
N LYS A 132 1.41 17.45 13.17
CA LYS A 132 2.89 17.58 13.29
C LYS A 132 3.59 16.31 13.75
N PHE A 133 2.86 15.27 14.09
CA PHE A 133 3.44 14.01 14.54
C PHE A 133 4.02 13.23 13.37
N GLU A 134 5.20 12.67 13.57
CA GLU A 134 5.86 11.79 12.63
C GLU A 134 5.76 10.34 13.08
N PHE A 135 5.53 9.44 12.12
CA PHE A 135 5.60 8.01 12.38
C PHE A 135 7.04 7.59 12.70
N ASP A 136 7.19 6.48 13.40
CA ASP A 136 8.51 6.06 13.87
C ASP A 136 9.45 5.65 12.72
N GLU A 137 8.89 5.10 11.64
CA GLU A 137 9.66 4.65 10.49
C GLU A 137 8.88 4.87 9.20
N TYR A 138 9.59 5.18 8.13
CA TYR A 138 9.04 5.27 6.77
C TYR A 138 9.75 4.28 5.86
N ILE A 139 8.98 3.58 5.01
CA ILE A 139 9.50 2.56 4.10
C ILE A 139 8.98 2.85 2.69
N GLU A 140 9.89 2.95 1.72
CA GLU A 140 9.54 3.04 0.32
C GLU A 140 9.28 1.63 -0.23
N SER A 141 8.09 1.38 -0.76
CA SER A 141 7.71 0.08 -1.31
C SER A 141 6.59 0.21 -2.34
N ILE A 142 6.19 -0.91 -2.91
CA ILE A 142 5.13 -0.98 -3.90
C ILE A 142 3.77 -1.18 -3.23
N LEU A 143 2.79 -0.41 -3.67
CA LEU A 143 1.39 -0.57 -3.25
C LEU A 143 0.72 -1.59 -4.18
N TRP A 144 0.70 -2.85 -3.76
CA TRP A 144 0.01 -3.92 -4.47
C TRP A 144 -1.49 -3.89 -4.15
N ASN A 145 -2.28 -3.34 -5.06
CA ASN A 145 -3.74 -3.36 -4.93
C ASN A 145 -4.29 -4.66 -5.51
N LEU A 146 -4.98 -5.42 -4.69
CA LEU A 146 -5.70 -6.63 -5.11
C LEU A 146 -7.15 -6.31 -5.44
#